data_c3c3824ddfec8d1161b4720ff2966326
#
_entry.id   c3c3824ddfec8d1161b4720ff2966326
#
_cell.length_a   1.000
_cell.length_b   1.000
_cell.length_c   1.000
_cell.angle_alpha   90.00
_cell.angle_beta   90.00
_cell.angle_gamma   90.00
#
_symmetry.space_group_name_H-M   'P 1'
#
loop_
_entity.id
_entity.type
_entity.pdbx_description
1 polymer ?
#
loop_
_entity_poly.entity_id
_entity_poly.type
_entity_poly.pdbx_seq_one_letter_code
_entity_poly.pdbx_strand_id
1 'polypeptide(L)'
;MAVTGSAPISITNLVTEFGGSPPHALTEYYRGGSLVPDNPANSGIPTSGAISLTQFYGATNTVTWTTTQTNGQGSGKLPIVGYSDGLSGTFGEVSDNSIDFLSKTYKALWHRVAGVEVGTHFQIQDNSTAWTSITIAGTTIARTSFVTGENGEFWLNSSTNYVGSNGNNITVVLTQ
;
A
#
# COMPACT_ATOMS: atom_id res chain seq x y z
N MET A 1 11.08 2.40 7.01
CA MET A 1 12.20 1.69 7.71
C MET A 1 11.56 0.98 8.90
N ALA A 2 11.76 -0.32 9.08
CA ALA A 2 11.11 -1.01 10.21
C ALA A 2 11.72 -0.61 11.56
N VAL A 3 10.92 -0.67 12.63
CA VAL A 3 11.43 -0.58 14.00
C VAL A 3 12.49 -1.66 14.22
N THR A 4 13.56 -1.32 14.94
CA THR A 4 14.66 -2.30 15.19
C THR A 4 14.12 -3.67 15.63
N GLY A 5 14.71 -4.74 15.11
CA GLY A 5 14.38 -6.12 15.48
C GLY A 5 15.03 -6.59 16.78
N SER A 6 15.76 -5.73 17.49
CA SER A 6 16.48 -6.06 18.72
C SER A 6 16.45 -4.93 19.74
N ALA A 7 16.65 -5.29 21.01
CA ALA A 7 16.73 -4.32 22.11
C ALA A 7 18.04 -3.48 22.03
N PRO A 8 18.07 -2.24 22.59
CA PRO A 8 16.94 -1.56 23.21
C PRO A 8 16.01 -0.89 22.19
N ILE A 9 14.71 -0.87 22.45
CA ILE A 9 13.70 -0.11 21.71
C ILE A 9 13.17 1.03 22.59
N SER A 10 12.89 2.17 21.99
CA SER A 10 12.43 3.38 22.67
C SER A 10 11.23 3.99 21.94
N ILE A 11 10.52 4.91 22.60
CA ILE A 11 9.46 5.69 21.95
C ILE A 11 9.98 6.46 20.74
N THR A 12 11.25 6.89 20.74
CA THR A 12 11.85 7.57 19.60
C THR A 12 11.92 6.68 18.35
N ASN A 13 12.13 5.37 18.51
CA ASN A 13 12.09 4.44 17.40
C ASN A 13 10.70 4.38 16.78
N LEU A 14 9.64 4.40 17.63
CA LEU A 14 8.25 4.41 17.16
C LEU A 14 7.93 5.71 16.43
N VAL A 15 8.35 6.86 16.98
CA VAL A 15 8.17 8.16 16.34
C VAL A 15 8.87 8.23 14.99
N THR A 16 10.09 7.67 14.90
CA THR A 16 10.84 7.64 13.64
C THR A 16 10.14 6.81 12.57
N GLU A 17 9.53 5.68 12.94
CA GLU A 17 8.85 4.79 12.00
C GLU A 17 7.43 5.24 11.68
N PHE A 18 6.66 5.59 12.70
CA PHE A 18 5.21 5.81 12.59
C PHE A 18 4.79 7.28 12.71
N GLY A 19 5.71 8.17 13.06
CA GLY A 19 5.36 9.56 13.33
C GLY A 19 4.70 9.78 14.68
N GLY A 20 3.84 10.79 14.75
CA GLY A 20 3.15 11.24 15.97
C GLY A 20 3.60 12.64 16.41
N SER A 21 2.88 13.23 17.35
CA SER A 21 3.17 14.56 17.89
C SER A 21 3.31 14.53 19.42
N PRO A 22 4.28 15.27 19.99
CA PRO A 22 4.43 15.35 21.43
C PRO A 22 3.18 15.92 22.16
N PRO A 23 2.90 15.45 23.39
CA PRO A 23 3.58 14.40 24.13
C PRO A 23 3.24 12.99 23.62
N HIS A 24 4.24 12.12 23.46
CA HIS A 24 4.04 10.76 22.95
C HIS A 24 3.62 9.80 24.07
N ALA A 25 2.59 8.98 23.79
CA ALA A 25 2.16 7.88 24.63
C ALA A 25 2.09 6.58 23.82
N LEU A 26 2.42 5.43 24.44
CA LEU A 26 2.34 4.13 23.74
C LEU A 26 0.92 3.83 23.22
N THR A 27 -0.10 4.34 23.90
CA THR A 27 -1.51 4.16 23.50
C THR A 27 -1.89 4.82 22.17
N GLU A 28 -1.04 5.69 21.63
CA GLU A 28 -1.23 6.26 20.29
C GLU A 28 -0.88 5.26 19.17
N TYR A 29 -0.10 4.22 19.52
CA TYR A 29 0.49 3.26 18.58
C TYR A 29 -0.23 1.90 18.56
N TYR A 30 -1.52 1.86 18.88
CA TYR A 30 -2.31 0.64 18.69
C TYR A 30 -2.42 0.30 17.20
N ARG A 31 -2.26 -1.00 16.87
CA ARG A 31 -2.43 -1.52 15.51
C ARG A 31 -3.83 -1.22 14.97
N GLY A 32 -3.92 -0.75 13.73
CA GLY A 32 -5.17 -0.31 13.10
C GLY A 32 -5.63 1.09 13.52
N GLY A 33 -4.84 1.78 14.35
CA GLY A 33 -5.04 3.19 14.68
C GLY A 33 -4.51 4.13 13.59
N SER A 34 -4.41 5.42 13.94
CA SER A 34 -3.98 6.46 12.99
C SER A 34 -2.48 6.41 12.64
N LEU A 35 -1.64 5.79 13.49
CA LEU A 35 -0.19 5.78 13.33
C LEU A 35 0.34 4.41 12.88
N VAL A 36 -0.22 3.31 13.37
CA VAL A 36 0.29 1.96 13.10
C VAL A 36 -0.69 1.22 12.19
N PRO A 37 -0.29 0.88 10.96
CA PRO A 37 -1.15 0.16 10.04
C PRO A 37 -1.46 -1.26 10.52
N ASP A 38 -2.66 -1.75 10.21
CA ASP A 38 -3.03 -3.15 10.43
C ASP A 38 -2.47 -3.99 9.30
N ASN A 39 -1.28 -4.53 9.50
CA ASN A 39 -0.59 -5.40 8.56
C ASN A 39 0.02 -6.62 9.29
N PRO A 40 0.39 -7.68 8.57
CA PRO A 40 0.96 -8.88 9.18
C PRO A 40 2.23 -8.64 10.00
N ALA A 41 3.09 -7.69 9.60
CA ALA A 41 4.32 -7.35 10.33
C ALA A 41 4.03 -6.71 11.71
N ASN A 42 2.86 -6.09 11.86
CA ASN A 42 2.41 -5.44 13.08
C ASN A 42 1.51 -6.33 13.96
N SER A 43 1.33 -7.61 13.62
CA SER A 43 0.40 -8.53 14.32
C SER A 43 0.70 -8.70 15.83
N GLY A 44 1.95 -8.46 16.25
CA GLY A 44 2.35 -8.47 17.67
C GLY A 44 1.85 -7.27 18.47
N ILE A 45 1.40 -6.20 17.82
CA ILE A 45 0.93 -4.97 18.46
C ILE A 45 -0.57 -5.12 18.74
N PRO A 46 -1.05 -4.89 19.97
CA PRO A 46 -2.47 -4.99 20.28
C PRO A 46 -3.27 -3.85 19.64
N THR A 47 -4.57 -4.09 19.44
CA THR A 47 -5.53 -3.07 18.98
C THR A 47 -6.11 -2.24 20.11
N SER A 48 -5.93 -2.69 21.36
CA SER A 48 -6.36 -2.00 22.59
C SER A 48 -5.77 -2.68 23.83
N GLY A 49 -5.93 -2.09 25.00
CA GLY A 49 -5.55 -2.69 26.29
C GLY A 49 -4.06 -2.47 26.64
N ALA A 50 -3.42 -3.47 27.26
CA ALA A 50 -2.02 -3.36 27.66
C ALA A 50 -1.09 -3.36 26.45
N ILE A 51 -0.15 -2.40 26.39
CA ILE A 51 0.81 -2.25 25.31
C ILE A 51 2.21 -2.01 25.87
N SER A 52 3.22 -2.60 25.25
CA SER A 52 4.62 -2.47 25.65
C SER A 52 5.52 -2.25 24.44
N LEU A 53 6.69 -1.64 24.67
CA LEU A 53 7.68 -1.40 23.60
C LEU A 53 8.15 -2.69 22.92
N THR A 54 8.22 -3.79 23.64
CA THR A 54 8.69 -5.07 23.07
C THR A 54 7.79 -5.66 22.00
N GLN A 55 6.53 -5.21 21.92
CA GLN A 55 5.59 -5.63 20.89
C GLN A 55 5.84 -5.00 19.52
N PHE A 56 6.72 -4.00 19.47
CA PHE A 56 7.05 -3.27 18.24
C PHE A 56 8.30 -3.76 17.54
N TYR A 57 8.94 -4.84 17.98
CA TYR A 57 10.10 -5.37 17.26
C TYR A 57 9.73 -5.78 15.83
N GLY A 58 10.43 -5.19 14.84
CA GLY A 58 10.20 -5.45 13.44
C GLY A 58 8.92 -4.81 12.86
N ALA A 59 8.19 -4.05 13.66
CA ALA A 59 7.00 -3.34 13.21
C ALA A 59 7.33 -2.27 12.16
N THR A 60 6.41 -2.02 11.24
CA THR A 60 6.64 -1.12 10.10
C THR A 60 5.37 -0.38 9.69
N ASN A 61 5.56 0.84 9.18
CA ASN A 61 4.50 1.64 8.57
C ASN A 61 4.23 1.26 7.10
N THR A 62 4.83 0.19 6.61
CA THR A 62 4.66 -0.28 5.24
C THR A 62 3.87 -1.58 5.16
N VAL A 63 3.12 -1.74 4.08
CA VAL A 63 2.54 -3.02 3.66
C VAL A 63 3.19 -3.45 2.36
N THR A 64 3.64 -4.70 2.28
CA THR A 64 4.32 -5.25 1.11
C THR A 64 3.58 -6.46 0.59
N TRP A 65 3.37 -6.51 -0.73
CA TRP A 65 2.80 -7.67 -1.41
C TRP A 65 3.43 -7.87 -2.79
N THR A 66 3.15 -9.03 -3.38
CA THR A 66 3.56 -9.35 -4.75
C THR A 66 2.32 -9.50 -5.62
N THR A 67 2.36 -8.93 -6.81
CA THR A 67 1.31 -9.11 -7.81
C THR A 67 1.88 -9.71 -9.09
N THR A 68 1.13 -10.64 -9.69
CA THR A 68 1.41 -11.19 -11.01
C THR A 68 0.66 -10.38 -12.04
N GLN A 69 1.41 -9.82 -13.00
CA GLN A 69 0.85 -8.95 -14.01
C GLN A 69 0.27 -9.77 -15.17
N THR A 70 -0.95 -9.48 -15.58
CA THR A 70 -1.63 -10.15 -16.70
C THR A 70 -2.20 -9.12 -17.65
N ASN A 71 -2.27 -9.45 -18.94
CA ASN A 71 -2.98 -8.63 -19.90
C ASN A 71 -4.47 -8.69 -19.65
N GLY A 72 -5.10 -7.53 -19.57
CA GLY A 72 -6.54 -7.36 -19.42
C GLY A 72 -7.09 -6.37 -20.44
N GLN A 73 -8.38 -6.13 -20.34
CA GLN A 73 -9.06 -5.12 -21.15
C GLN A 73 -9.78 -4.17 -20.20
N GLY A 74 -9.39 -2.91 -20.24
CA GLY A 74 -10.09 -1.84 -19.53
C GLY A 74 -11.40 -1.46 -20.21
N SER A 75 -12.08 -0.48 -19.63
CA SER A 75 -13.28 0.12 -20.21
C SER A 75 -13.04 0.51 -21.67
N GLY A 76 -13.97 0.20 -22.55
CA GLY A 76 -13.82 0.42 -23.99
C GLY A 76 -12.87 -0.55 -24.71
N LYS A 77 -12.54 -1.70 -24.10
CA LYS A 77 -11.61 -2.73 -24.64
C LYS A 77 -10.18 -2.23 -24.90
N LEU A 78 -9.76 -1.21 -24.18
CA LEU A 78 -8.40 -0.71 -24.28
C LEU A 78 -7.40 -1.67 -23.61
N PRO A 79 -6.22 -1.89 -24.20
CA PRO A 79 -5.24 -2.80 -23.62
C PRO A 79 -4.68 -2.24 -22.30
N ILE A 80 -4.66 -3.08 -21.30
CA ILE A 80 -4.06 -2.81 -19.99
C ILE A 80 -3.22 -3.99 -19.57
N VAL A 81 -2.22 -3.75 -18.71
CA VAL A 81 -1.43 -4.79 -18.08
C VAL A 81 -1.40 -4.53 -16.59
N GLY A 82 -1.59 -5.56 -15.78
CA GLY A 82 -1.57 -5.41 -14.33
C GLY A 82 -2.38 -6.46 -13.60
N TYR A 83 -2.90 -6.05 -12.45
CA TYR A 83 -3.83 -6.79 -11.61
C TYR A 83 -5.10 -5.95 -11.38
N SER A 84 -6.26 -6.59 -11.38
CA SER A 84 -7.53 -5.98 -10.98
C SER A 84 -8.47 -7.00 -10.36
N ASP A 85 -9.11 -6.62 -9.27
CA ASP A 85 -10.21 -7.32 -8.63
C ASP A 85 -11.50 -6.47 -8.75
N GLY A 86 -12.11 -6.51 -9.93
CA GLY A 86 -13.50 -6.12 -10.12
C GLY A 86 -13.86 -4.87 -10.90
N LEU A 87 -13.02 -3.83 -11.06
CA LEU A 87 -13.43 -2.59 -11.76
C LEU A 87 -13.39 -2.67 -13.28
N SER A 88 -12.42 -3.39 -13.82
CA SER A 88 -12.22 -3.57 -15.26
C SER A 88 -12.26 -5.04 -15.65
N GLY A 89 -12.94 -5.88 -14.86
CA GLY A 89 -12.83 -7.32 -14.89
C GLY A 89 -11.74 -7.83 -13.94
N THR A 90 -11.75 -9.13 -13.65
CA THR A 90 -10.73 -9.78 -12.82
C THR A 90 -9.61 -10.28 -13.71
N PHE A 91 -8.37 -9.85 -13.47
CA PHE A 91 -7.18 -10.32 -14.15
C PHE A 91 -5.93 -10.14 -13.28
N GLY A 92 -4.90 -10.94 -13.56
CA GLY A 92 -3.71 -11.02 -12.71
C GLY A 92 -3.97 -11.72 -11.38
N GLU A 93 -2.93 -11.81 -10.58
CA GLU A 93 -2.97 -12.43 -9.25
C GLU A 93 -2.25 -11.56 -8.23
N VAL A 94 -2.64 -11.67 -7.00
CA VAL A 94 -2.00 -11.04 -5.85
C VAL A 94 -1.64 -12.12 -4.84
N SER A 95 -0.48 -12.00 -4.18
CA SER A 95 0.01 -12.99 -3.22
C SER A 95 -0.89 -13.17 -2.00
N ASP A 96 -1.69 -12.18 -1.69
CA ASP A 96 -2.62 -12.18 -0.57
C ASP A 96 -3.82 -11.29 -0.88
N ASN A 97 -5.00 -11.88 -1.06
CA ASN A 97 -6.24 -11.17 -1.32
C ASN A 97 -6.78 -10.42 -0.09
N SER A 98 -6.22 -10.69 1.08
CA SER A 98 -6.59 -10.05 2.35
C SER A 98 -5.68 -8.89 2.71
N ILE A 99 -4.85 -8.40 1.76
CA ILE A 99 -3.97 -7.27 2.02
C ILE A 99 -4.81 -6.06 2.42
N ASP A 100 -4.66 -5.72 3.68
CA ASP A 100 -5.31 -4.59 4.31
C ASP A 100 -4.28 -3.52 4.62
N PHE A 101 -4.56 -2.29 4.20
CA PHE A 101 -3.80 -1.12 4.58
C PHE A 101 -4.75 -0.15 5.28
N LEU A 102 -4.58 0.01 6.58
CA LEU A 102 -5.49 0.81 7.43
C LEU A 102 -6.96 0.40 7.26
N SER A 103 -7.21 -0.91 7.33
CA SER A 103 -8.55 -1.50 7.14
C SER A 103 -9.16 -1.23 5.76
N LYS A 104 -8.34 -0.98 4.73
CA LYS A 104 -8.75 -0.77 3.35
C LYS A 104 -8.13 -1.81 2.44
N THR A 105 -8.95 -2.53 1.72
CA THR A 105 -8.53 -3.60 0.83
C THR A 105 -7.90 -3.04 -0.45
N TYR A 106 -6.75 -3.58 -0.84
CA TYR A 106 -6.15 -3.36 -2.15
C TYR A 106 -7.04 -3.95 -3.25
N LYS A 107 -7.26 -3.18 -4.32
CA LYS A 107 -8.18 -3.58 -5.38
C LYS A 107 -7.52 -3.73 -6.75
N ALA A 108 -6.59 -2.87 -7.08
CA ALA A 108 -6.00 -2.94 -8.41
C ALA A 108 -4.69 -2.16 -8.53
N LEU A 109 -3.84 -2.62 -9.44
CA LEU A 109 -2.68 -1.91 -9.95
C LEU A 109 -2.49 -2.29 -11.42
N TRP A 110 -2.68 -1.36 -12.34
CA TRP A 110 -2.50 -1.61 -13.78
C TRP A 110 -1.88 -0.41 -14.50
N HIS A 111 -1.40 -0.65 -15.71
CA HIS A 111 -0.96 0.39 -16.64
C HIS A 111 -1.79 0.34 -17.92
N ARG A 112 -2.31 1.50 -18.33
CA ARG A 112 -3.02 1.70 -19.59
C ARG A 112 -2.08 2.31 -20.61
N VAL A 113 -1.95 1.67 -21.78
CA VAL A 113 -0.99 2.07 -22.82
C VAL A 113 -1.59 2.97 -23.92
N ALA A 114 -2.92 3.09 -23.99
CA ALA A 114 -3.59 3.86 -25.03
C ALA A 114 -4.95 4.39 -24.59
N GLY A 115 -5.44 5.42 -25.28
CA GLY A 115 -6.73 6.05 -25.02
C GLY A 115 -6.65 7.25 -24.08
N VAL A 116 -7.75 7.58 -23.44
CA VAL A 116 -7.78 8.57 -22.36
C VAL A 116 -7.19 7.97 -21.09
N GLU A 117 -6.59 8.78 -20.23
CA GLU A 117 -5.99 8.34 -18.96
C GLU A 117 -4.88 7.28 -19.15
N VAL A 118 -4.01 7.49 -20.15
CA VAL A 118 -2.79 6.69 -20.28
C VAL A 118 -1.96 6.86 -19.01
N GLY A 119 -1.56 5.75 -18.39
CA GLY A 119 -0.78 5.83 -17.17
C GLY A 119 -0.94 4.63 -16.23
N THR A 120 -0.35 4.74 -15.06
CA THR A 120 -0.44 3.74 -14.01
C THR A 120 -1.57 4.09 -13.07
N HIS A 121 -2.47 3.13 -12.87
CA HIS A 121 -3.65 3.23 -12.02
C HIS A 121 -3.44 2.34 -10.78
N PHE A 122 -3.68 2.90 -9.63
CA PHE A 122 -3.70 2.21 -8.35
C PHE A 122 -5.05 2.41 -7.69
N GLN A 123 -5.62 1.35 -7.14
CA GLN A 123 -6.89 1.42 -6.44
C GLN A 123 -6.83 0.75 -5.08
N ILE A 124 -7.32 1.49 -4.09
CA ILE A 124 -7.58 1.02 -2.73
C ILE A 124 -9.02 1.39 -2.34
N GLN A 125 -9.64 0.57 -1.53
CA GLN A 125 -11.02 0.76 -1.10
C GLN A 125 -11.27 2.15 -0.47
N ASP A 126 -12.44 2.73 -0.77
CA ASP A 126 -12.98 3.96 -0.15
C ASP A 126 -12.10 5.21 -0.29
N ASN A 127 -11.35 5.36 -1.39
CA ASN A 127 -10.51 6.54 -1.66
C ASN A 127 -9.55 6.89 -0.51
N SER A 128 -9.04 5.89 0.21
CA SER A 128 -8.15 6.14 1.34
C SER A 128 -6.94 6.96 0.92
N THR A 129 -6.75 8.11 1.56
CA THR A 129 -5.58 8.99 1.36
C THR A 129 -4.55 8.85 2.48
N ALA A 130 -4.69 7.85 3.34
CA ALA A 130 -3.82 7.67 4.49
C ALA A 130 -2.41 7.15 4.15
N TRP A 131 -2.14 6.83 2.89
CA TRP A 131 -0.81 6.47 2.41
C TRP A 131 -0.04 7.69 1.88
N THR A 132 1.27 7.67 1.96
CA THR A 132 2.16 8.76 1.53
C THR A 132 2.88 8.44 0.23
N SER A 133 3.24 7.18 0.00
CA SER A 133 3.90 6.73 -1.22
C SER A 133 3.59 5.28 -1.54
N ILE A 134 3.74 4.94 -2.82
CA ILE A 134 3.74 3.56 -3.32
C ILE A 134 5.06 3.27 -4.01
N THR A 135 5.68 2.13 -3.73
CA THR A 135 6.85 1.64 -4.45
C THR A 135 6.41 0.48 -5.34
N ILE A 136 6.60 0.59 -6.64
CA ILE A 136 6.23 -0.40 -7.65
C ILE A 136 7.51 -0.87 -8.32
N ALA A 137 7.82 -2.15 -8.22
CA ALA A 137 9.04 -2.74 -8.81
C ALA A 137 10.33 -1.93 -8.49
N GLY A 138 10.44 -1.44 -7.25
CA GLY A 138 11.59 -0.65 -6.78
C GLY A 138 11.53 0.86 -7.05
N THR A 139 10.54 1.35 -7.80
CA THR A 139 10.37 2.79 -8.04
C THR A 139 9.35 3.38 -7.07
N THR A 140 9.77 4.31 -6.24
CA THR A 140 8.90 4.99 -5.26
C THR A 140 8.26 6.24 -5.87
N ILE A 141 6.93 6.33 -5.74
CA ILE A 141 6.10 7.40 -6.27
C ILE A 141 5.30 8.00 -5.12
N ALA A 142 5.39 9.30 -4.93
CA ALA A 142 4.63 10.00 -3.89
C ALA A 142 3.13 10.02 -4.24
N ARG A 143 2.27 9.89 -3.24
CA ARG A 143 0.80 9.99 -3.42
C ARG A 143 0.38 11.29 -4.12
N THR A 144 1.06 12.38 -3.83
CA THR A 144 0.77 13.71 -4.43
C THR A 144 1.03 13.77 -5.94
N SER A 145 1.72 12.77 -6.51
CA SER A 145 1.92 12.66 -7.96
C SER A 145 0.71 12.05 -8.68
N PHE A 146 -0.22 11.49 -7.93
CA PHE A 146 -1.43 10.86 -8.48
C PHE A 146 -2.60 11.84 -8.49
N VAL A 147 -3.42 11.78 -9.53
CA VAL A 147 -4.76 12.36 -9.56
C VAL A 147 -5.70 11.39 -8.85
N THR A 148 -6.52 11.89 -7.94
CA THR A 148 -7.54 11.07 -7.26
C THR A 148 -8.78 11.00 -8.15
N GLY A 149 -9.17 9.79 -8.53
CA GLY A 149 -10.39 9.48 -9.26
C GLY A 149 -11.55 9.07 -8.34
N GLU A 150 -12.56 8.46 -8.92
CA GLU A 150 -13.71 7.91 -8.20
C GLU A 150 -13.36 6.51 -7.63
N ASN A 151 -14.12 6.05 -6.64
CA ASN A 151 -14.07 4.69 -6.09
C ASN A 151 -12.70 4.21 -5.59
N GLY A 152 -11.87 5.11 -5.06
CA GLY A 152 -10.55 4.74 -4.52
C GLY A 152 -9.45 4.61 -5.57
N GLU A 153 -9.69 5.09 -6.78
CA GLU A 153 -8.70 5.09 -7.84
C GLU A 153 -7.74 6.28 -7.70
N PHE A 154 -6.46 5.99 -7.91
CA PHE A 154 -5.39 6.97 -8.04
C PHE A 154 -4.70 6.75 -9.39
N TRP A 155 -4.65 7.79 -10.19
CA TRP A 155 -4.11 7.73 -11.54
C TRP A 155 -2.85 8.59 -11.68
N LEU A 156 -1.75 7.97 -12.09
CA LEU A 156 -0.51 8.64 -12.44
C LEU A 156 -0.45 8.83 -13.96
N ASN A 157 -0.61 10.06 -14.40
CA ASN A 157 -0.49 10.43 -15.82
C ASN A 157 0.98 10.34 -16.26
N SER A 158 1.37 9.20 -16.78
CA SER A 158 2.74 8.92 -17.22
C SER A 158 2.76 7.85 -18.31
N SER A 159 3.54 8.07 -19.36
CA SER A 159 3.80 7.03 -20.36
C SER A 159 4.71 5.91 -19.85
N THR A 160 5.32 6.08 -18.67
CA THR A 160 6.16 5.06 -18.06
C THR A 160 5.29 3.95 -17.50
N ASN A 161 5.54 2.72 -17.97
CA ASN A 161 4.91 1.53 -17.44
C ASN A 161 5.68 1.03 -16.20
N TYR A 162 5.15 1.34 -15.01
CA TYR A 162 5.75 0.90 -13.75
C TYR A 162 5.41 -0.56 -13.40
N VAL A 163 4.36 -1.12 -13.97
CA VAL A 163 3.91 -2.48 -13.63
C VAL A 163 4.56 -3.58 -14.49
N GLY A 164 5.29 -3.20 -15.54
CA GLY A 164 5.99 -4.16 -16.39
C GLY A 164 5.07 -4.86 -17.41
N SER A 165 5.40 -6.11 -17.72
CA SER A 165 4.77 -6.89 -18.80
C SER A 165 3.97 -8.08 -18.26
N ASN A 166 3.13 -8.65 -19.11
CA ASN A 166 2.40 -9.88 -18.84
C ASN A 166 3.34 -11.01 -18.35
N GLY A 167 2.94 -11.67 -17.28
CA GLY A 167 3.69 -12.74 -16.62
C GLY A 167 4.73 -12.27 -15.61
N ASN A 168 4.99 -10.97 -15.49
CA ASN A 168 5.93 -10.47 -14.49
C ASN A 168 5.30 -10.52 -13.07
N ASN A 169 6.12 -10.93 -12.12
CA ASN A 169 5.84 -10.73 -10.71
C ASN A 169 6.53 -9.45 -10.25
N ILE A 170 5.79 -8.56 -9.62
CA ILE A 170 6.34 -7.33 -9.06
C ILE A 170 6.04 -7.24 -7.57
N THR A 171 6.98 -6.67 -6.83
CA THR A 171 6.76 -6.30 -5.44
C THR A 171 6.20 -4.90 -5.38
N VAL A 172 5.15 -4.74 -4.59
CA VAL A 172 4.51 -3.45 -4.29
C VAL A 172 4.65 -3.18 -2.81
N VAL A 173 5.06 -1.97 -2.45
CA VAL A 173 5.15 -1.50 -1.06
C VAL A 173 4.34 -0.23 -0.94
N LEU A 174 3.38 -0.21 -0.04
CA LEU A 174 2.60 0.98 0.32
C LEU A 174 3.08 1.49 1.68
N THR A 175 3.34 2.78 1.76
CA THR A 175 3.81 3.46 2.97
C THR A 175 2.73 4.42 3.48
N GLN A 176 2.48 4.39 4.78
CA GLN A 176 1.62 5.33 5.50
C GLN A 176 2.32 6.68 5.67
#